data_f78dfa47ec47b335c6e63d913a2b000d
#
_entry.id   f78dfa47ec47b335c6e63d913a2b000d
#
_cell.length_a   1.000
_cell.length_b   1.000
_cell.length_c   1.000
_cell.angle_alpha   90.00
_cell.angle_beta   90.00
_cell.angle_gamma   90.00
#
_symmetry.space_group_name_H-M   'P 1'
#
loop_
_entity.id
_entity.type
_entity.pdbx_description
1 polymer ?
#
loop_
_entity_poly.entity_id
_entity_poly.type
_entity_poly.pdbx_seq_one_letter_code
_entity_poly.pdbx_strand_id
1 'polypeptide(L)'
;MSDLLARSAAEVLANLPETIVQVDGERRVVHVNRPESPVFSRPVVDGDKIEDVVVPDAAETIVGMIDNAQLTGGALTEYRSDTDLYRVTARPLASAPLTLLVFKNITGIRTAGQTIVDLVRDRSSFLAAVSHELRTPLTAVVGYANLLSDASSNLDDEVREEMVRDMTDQAWDLAGIVEDLLTVASTELGELRLAKVQVNLGGNVAQVLESMGSRAKAITVDESIPVLGVGDPARYRQVIRNLLSNAIRHGADPISVQVTSDGDDALLLIKDHGPGIDDDLAALIVQQAADGRTSTPGTLGLGLWISQELTRLMGGSLTYRRENGATVFAASIPLL
;
A
#
# COMPACT_ATOMS: atom_id res chain seq x y z
N MET A 1 -26.17 43.11 33.57
CA MET A 1 -25.03 42.95 32.61
C MET A 1 -24.17 41.77 32.97
N SER A 2 -23.88 41.51 34.24
CA SER A 2 -23.11 40.33 34.69
C SER A 2 -23.81 38.98 34.40
N ASP A 3 -25.11 38.88 34.65
CA ASP A 3 -25.90 37.66 34.40
C ASP A 3 -26.04 37.30 32.92
N LEU A 4 -26.12 38.29 32.03
CA LEU A 4 -26.20 38.05 30.60
C LEU A 4 -24.88 37.55 30.03
N LEU A 5 -23.74 38.06 30.52
CA LEU A 5 -22.40 37.61 30.14
C LEU A 5 -22.13 36.20 30.67
N ALA A 6 -22.59 35.87 31.88
CA ALA A 6 -22.45 34.52 32.44
C ALA A 6 -23.27 33.48 31.66
N ARG A 7 -24.51 33.80 31.25
CA ARG A 7 -25.34 32.93 30.40
C ARG A 7 -24.75 32.73 29.00
N SER A 8 -24.23 33.79 28.38
CA SER A 8 -23.57 33.71 27.10
C SER A 8 -22.30 32.86 27.15
N ALA A 9 -21.51 32.95 28.21
CA ALA A 9 -20.31 32.13 28.41
C ALA A 9 -20.66 30.64 28.62
N ALA A 10 -21.72 30.36 29.38
CA ALA A 10 -22.19 28.99 29.61
C ALA A 10 -22.70 28.35 28.30
N GLU A 11 -23.44 29.09 27.45
CA GLU A 11 -23.88 28.62 26.13
C GLU A 11 -22.68 28.36 25.19
N VAL A 12 -21.68 29.18 25.20
CA VAL A 12 -20.47 28.97 24.39
C VAL A 12 -19.73 27.71 24.85
N LEU A 13 -19.55 27.54 26.16
CA LEU A 13 -18.88 26.34 26.72
C LEU A 13 -19.65 25.06 26.41
N ALA A 14 -20.98 25.09 26.50
CA ALA A 14 -21.83 23.93 26.21
C ALA A 14 -21.75 23.46 24.72
N ASN A 15 -21.45 24.39 23.81
CA ASN A 15 -21.36 24.11 22.38
C ASN A 15 -19.93 23.75 21.90
N LEU A 16 -18.93 23.78 22.77
CA LEU A 16 -17.59 23.35 22.41
C LEU A 16 -17.53 21.83 22.20
N PRO A 17 -16.78 21.35 21.19
CA PRO A 17 -16.63 19.93 20.93
C PRO A 17 -15.78 19.23 21.98
N GLU A 18 -14.93 19.97 22.70
CA GLU A 18 -14.10 19.46 23.77
C GLU A 18 -14.92 19.27 25.07
N THR A 19 -14.56 18.26 25.86
CA THR A 19 -15.09 18.11 27.21
C THR A 19 -14.24 18.93 28.17
N ILE A 20 -14.88 19.85 28.89
CA ILE A 20 -14.25 20.77 29.82
C ILE A 20 -14.75 20.46 31.21
N VAL A 21 -13.82 20.23 32.13
CA VAL A 21 -14.11 19.91 33.52
C VAL A 21 -13.36 20.90 34.43
N GLN A 22 -14.02 21.43 35.44
CA GLN A 22 -13.38 22.18 36.52
C GLN A 22 -13.38 21.31 37.78
N VAL A 23 -12.25 21.17 38.40
CA VAL A 23 -12.09 20.45 39.68
C VAL A 23 -11.50 21.35 40.76
N ASP A 24 -11.92 21.11 41.98
CA ASP A 24 -11.37 21.81 43.15
C ASP A 24 -10.03 21.21 43.66
N GLY A 25 -9.50 21.72 44.76
CA GLY A 25 -8.27 21.22 45.37
C GLY A 25 -8.35 19.79 45.92
N GLU A 26 -9.57 19.24 46.14
CA GLU A 26 -9.82 17.86 46.51
C GLU A 26 -10.16 16.98 45.30
N ARG A 27 -9.98 17.50 44.07
CA ARG A 27 -10.26 16.87 42.81
C ARG A 27 -11.74 16.56 42.57
N ARG A 28 -12.64 17.31 43.26
CA ARG A 28 -14.08 17.17 43.02
C ARG A 28 -14.49 18.02 41.82
N VAL A 29 -15.37 17.47 41.01
CA VAL A 29 -15.95 18.17 39.85
C VAL A 29 -16.84 19.30 40.35
N VAL A 30 -16.51 20.53 39.97
CA VAL A 30 -17.27 21.73 40.23
C VAL A 30 -18.15 22.09 39.04
N HIS A 31 -17.67 21.80 37.84
CA HIS A 31 -18.42 22.07 36.61
C HIS A 31 -17.96 21.17 35.50
N VAL A 32 -18.87 20.72 34.66
CA VAL A 32 -18.60 19.98 33.41
C VAL A 32 -19.56 20.44 32.32
N ASN A 33 -19.04 20.72 31.13
CA ASN A 33 -19.88 21.15 30.02
C ASN A 33 -20.58 20.01 29.28
N ARG A 34 -20.05 18.80 29.35
CA ARG A 34 -20.58 17.59 28.68
C ARG A 34 -20.51 16.37 29.61
N PRO A 35 -21.47 16.24 30.55
CA PRO A 35 -21.43 15.20 31.58
C PRO A 35 -21.56 13.77 31.06
N GLU A 36 -22.09 13.58 29.85
CA GLU A 36 -22.26 12.27 29.19
C GLU A 36 -21.14 12.01 28.15
N SER A 37 -20.03 12.73 28.25
CA SER A 37 -18.89 12.55 27.31
C SER A 37 -18.28 11.15 27.43
N PRO A 38 -17.84 10.54 26.31
CA PRO A 38 -17.17 9.23 26.33
C PRO A 38 -15.85 9.18 27.09
N VAL A 39 -15.33 10.30 27.56
CA VAL A 39 -14.16 10.37 28.47
C VAL A 39 -14.49 9.86 29.88
N PHE A 40 -15.77 9.72 30.21
CA PHE A 40 -16.25 9.26 31.48
C PHE A 40 -16.82 7.85 31.43
N SER A 41 -16.64 7.09 32.48
CA SER A 41 -17.20 5.75 32.65
C SER A 41 -18.72 5.77 32.97
N ARG A 42 -19.23 6.90 33.43
CA ARG A 42 -20.64 7.18 33.72
C ARG A 42 -20.90 8.70 33.62
N PRO A 43 -22.19 9.13 33.55
CA PRO A 43 -22.51 10.56 33.61
C PRO A 43 -21.96 11.20 34.90
N VAL A 44 -21.38 12.39 34.74
CA VAL A 44 -20.73 13.12 35.82
C VAL A 44 -21.71 14.09 36.47
N VAL A 45 -21.66 14.14 37.81
CA VAL A 45 -22.43 15.10 38.64
C VAL A 45 -21.49 15.96 39.43
N ASP A 46 -21.92 17.20 39.72
CA ASP A 46 -21.16 18.08 40.58
C ASP A 46 -20.87 17.45 41.94
N GLY A 47 -19.63 17.52 42.43
CA GLY A 47 -19.14 16.90 43.64
C GLY A 47 -18.53 15.51 43.46
N ASP A 48 -18.70 14.86 42.30
CA ASP A 48 -17.98 13.61 42.02
C ASP A 48 -16.47 13.81 42.05
N LYS A 49 -15.72 12.80 42.50
CA LYS A 49 -14.27 12.82 42.33
C LYS A 49 -13.93 12.49 40.90
N ILE A 50 -12.98 13.23 40.30
CA ILE A 50 -12.62 13.04 38.90
C ILE A 50 -12.08 11.62 38.63
N GLU A 51 -11.34 11.03 39.58
CA GLU A 51 -10.80 9.69 39.50
C GLU A 51 -11.87 8.58 39.48
N ASP A 52 -13.09 8.84 40.03
CA ASP A 52 -14.19 7.88 40.09
C ASP A 52 -15.07 7.93 38.81
N VAL A 53 -14.92 8.96 37.99
CA VAL A 53 -15.77 9.20 36.83
C VAL A 53 -15.06 9.04 35.49
N VAL A 54 -13.77 9.30 35.42
CA VAL A 54 -12.98 9.00 34.21
C VAL A 54 -12.86 7.49 34.01
N VAL A 55 -12.57 7.06 32.78
CA VAL A 55 -12.34 5.63 32.51
C VAL A 55 -11.18 5.12 33.38
N PRO A 56 -11.26 3.90 33.95
CA PRO A 56 -10.34 3.41 34.98
C PRO A 56 -8.86 3.52 34.59
N ASP A 57 -8.53 3.20 33.36
CA ASP A 57 -7.15 3.25 32.84
C ASP A 57 -6.56 4.66 32.77
N ALA A 58 -7.41 5.69 32.79
CA ALA A 58 -6.99 7.09 32.78
C ALA A 58 -6.90 7.73 34.18
N ALA A 59 -7.52 7.13 35.18
CA ALA A 59 -7.70 7.75 36.52
C ALA A 59 -6.37 8.17 37.15
N GLU A 60 -5.40 7.25 37.24
CA GLU A 60 -4.07 7.53 37.81
C GLU A 60 -3.32 8.61 37.03
N THR A 61 -3.38 8.55 35.69
CA THR A 61 -2.74 9.52 34.80
C THR A 61 -3.35 10.92 34.99
N ILE A 62 -4.68 11.02 35.07
CA ILE A 62 -5.39 12.30 35.25
C ILE A 62 -5.10 12.90 36.62
N VAL A 63 -5.10 12.09 37.67
CA VAL A 63 -4.74 12.56 39.04
C VAL A 63 -3.34 13.09 39.06
N GLY A 64 -2.34 12.32 38.60
CA GLY A 64 -0.95 12.77 38.55
C GLY A 64 -0.76 14.06 37.72
N MET A 65 -1.57 14.20 36.66
CA MET A 65 -1.55 15.39 35.81
C MET A 65 -2.11 16.63 36.53
N ILE A 66 -3.18 16.50 37.33
CA ILE A 66 -3.75 17.59 38.13
C ILE A 66 -2.72 18.05 39.15
N ASP A 67 -2.12 17.11 39.89
CA ASP A 67 -1.11 17.41 40.91
C ASP A 67 0.11 18.11 40.29
N ASN A 68 0.59 17.62 39.15
CA ASN A 68 1.71 18.25 38.42
C ASN A 68 1.35 19.65 37.89
N ALA A 69 0.13 19.82 37.37
CA ALA A 69 -0.31 21.14 36.87
C ALA A 69 -0.35 22.20 37.94
N GLN A 70 -0.69 21.87 39.19
CA GLN A 70 -0.67 22.78 40.32
C GLN A 70 0.74 23.20 40.68
N LEU A 71 1.74 22.35 40.51
CA LEU A 71 3.15 22.65 40.78
C LEU A 71 3.83 23.42 39.68
N THR A 72 3.53 23.11 38.41
CA THR A 72 4.26 23.61 37.23
C THR A 72 3.52 24.70 36.45
N GLY A 73 2.25 24.97 36.79
CA GLY A 73 1.40 25.93 36.09
C GLY A 73 0.69 25.35 34.87
N GLY A 74 0.86 24.05 34.57
CA GLY A 74 0.14 23.35 33.53
C GLY A 74 0.73 21.96 33.21
N ALA A 75 -0.11 21.05 32.79
CA ALA A 75 0.29 19.71 32.36
C ALA A 75 -0.48 19.28 31.12
N LEU A 76 0.12 18.39 30.35
CA LEU A 76 -0.45 17.81 29.12
C LEU A 76 -0.15 16.32 29.08
N THR A 77 -1.15 15.52 28.73
CA THR A 77 -1.00 14.07 28.51
C THR A 77 -1.93 13.59 27.39
N GLU A 78 -1.70 12.37 26.94
CA GLU A 78 -2.62 11.67 26.03
C GLU A 78 -3.00 10.35 26.68
N TYR A 79 -4.27 9.95 26.57
CA TYR A 79 -4.72 8.63 26.97
C TYR A 79 -5.71 8.06 25.96
N ARG A 80 -5.81 6.74 25.92
CA ARG A 80 -6.74 6.02 25.05
C ARG A 80 -7.91 5.52 25.89
N SER A 81 -9.13 5.88 25.48
CA SER A 81 -10.35 5.16 25.81
C SER A 81 -10.53 3.98 24.85
N ASP A 82 -11.51 3.10 25.04
CA ASP A 82 -11.70 1.89 24.21
C ASP A 82 -11.53 2.09 22.71
N THR A 83 -12.09 3.17 22.17
CA THR A 83 -12.07 3.48 20.72
C THR A 83 -11.39 4.80 20.38
N ASP A 84 -11.20 5.69 21.34
CA ASP A 84 -10.81 7.07 21.11
C ASP A 84 -9.50 7.45 21.81
N LEU A 85 -8.74 8.35 21.16
CA LEU A 85 -7.55 8.94 21.72
C LEU A 85 -7.84 10.39 22.13
N TYR A 86 -7.59 10.71 23.39
CA TYR A 86 -7.80 12.04 23.95
C TYR A 86 -6.49 12.68 24.34
N ARG A 87 -6.37 13.96 23.98
CA ARG A 87 -5.35 14.85 24.57
C ARG A 87 -6.00 15.61 25.71
N VAL A 88 -5.39 15.54 26.89
CA VAL A 88 -5.86 16.20 28.09
C VAL A 88 -4.89 17.30 28.49
N THR A 89 -5.41 18.49 28.73
CA THR A 89 -4.63 19.60 29.24
C THR A 89 -5.19 19.99 30.60
N ALA A 90 -4.34 20.09 31.63
CA ALA A 90 -4.68 20.61 32.94
C ALA A 90 -4.04 21.98 33.14
N ARG A 91 -4.82 22.95 33.61
CA ARG A 91 -4.33 24.30 33.96
C ARG A 91 -4.98 24.79 35.25
N PRO A 92 -4.20 25.19 36.25
CA PRO A 92 -4.75 25.89 37.43
C PRO A 92 -5.29 27.27 37.01
N LEU A 93 -6.42 27.66 37.60
CA LEU A 93 -7.01 28.97 37.38
C LEU A 93 -6.41 29.97 38.39
N ALA A 94 -5.87 31.07 37.90
CA ALA A 94 -5.22 32.09 38.73
C ALA A 94 -6.21 32.81 39.69
N SER A 95 -7.52 32.77 39.36
CA SER A 95 -8.57 33.49 40.10
C SER A 95 -9.30 32.65 41.15
N ALA A 96 -9.07 31.34 41.20
CA ALA A 96 -9.74 30.42 42.12
C ALA A 96 -8.90 29.15 42.34
N PRO A 97 -9.05 28.45 43.48
CA PRO A 97 -8.33 27.19 43.74
C PRO A 97 -8.97 26.03 42.90
N LEU A 98 -9.03 26.23 41.59
CA LEU A 98 -9.62 25.30 40.65
C LEU A 98 -8.61 24.94 39.58
N THR A 99 -8.70 23.71 39.09
CA THR A 99 -7.95 23.24 37.92
C THR A 99 -8.91 22.99 36.78
N LEU A 100 -8.61 23.53 35.61
CA LEU A 100 -9.33 23.34 34.38
C LEU A 100 -8.73 22.13 33.62
N LEU A 101 -9.54 21.13 33.32
CA LEU A 101 -9.21 20.01 32.48
C LEU A 101 -9.93 20.16 31.14
N VAL A 102 -9.20 20.03 30.03
CA VAL A 102 -9.77 20.05 28.69
C VAL A 102 -9.42 18.75 27.99
N PHE A 103 -10.43 17.95 27.67
CA PHE A 103 -10.32 16.69 26.94
C PHE A 103 -10.66 16.94 25.48
N LYS A 104 -9.70 16.77 24.61
CA LYS A 104 -9.85 16.91 23.18
C LYS A 104 -9.69 15.56 22.50
N ASN A 105 -10.74 15.09 21.79
CA ASN A 105 -10.61 13.91 20.96
C ASN A 105 -9.70 14.21 19.77
N ILE A 106 -8.61 13.47 19.66
CA ILE A 106 -7.60 13.59 18.58
C ILE A 106 -7.52 12.35 17.70
N THR A 107 -8.45 11.40 17.83
CA THR A 107 -8.47 10.14 17.07
C THR A 107 -8.42 10.42 15.58
N GLY A 108 -9.31 11.25 15.08
CA GLY A 108 -9.36 11.59 13.64
C GLY A 108 -8.10 12.30 13.14
N ILE A 109 -7.52 13.20 13.95
CA ILE A 109 -6.28 13.92 13.60
C ILE A 109 -5.11 12.94 13.53
N ARG A 110 -5.03 12.01 14.48
CA ARG A 110 -3.95 11.01 14.53
C ARG A 110 -4.07 10.00 13.39
N THR A 111 -5.28 9.52 13.10
CA THR A 111 -5.54 8.61 11.98
C THR A 111 -5.21 9.28 10.64
N ALA A 112 -5.66 10.51 10.42
CA ALA A 112 -5.31 11.26 9.21
C ALA A 112 -3.80 11.50 9.07
N GLY A 113 -3.14 11.85 10.18
CA GLY A 113 -1.68 12.01 10.22
C GLY A 113 -0.94 10.72 9.87
N GLN A 114 -1.38 9.58 10.42
CA GLN A 114 -0.79 8.28 10.13
C GLN A 114 -0.99 7.90 8.66
N THR A 115 -2.20 8.10 8.11
CA THR A 115 -2.48 7.86 6.70
C THR A 115 -1.55 8.67 5.78
N ILE A 116 -1.29 9.93 6.10
CA ILE A 116 -0.36 10.77 5.31
C ILE A 116 1.07 10.22 5.40
N VAL A 117 1.52 9.83 6.58
CA VAL A 117 2.87 9.25 6.75
C VAL A 117 3.01 7.95 5.97
N ASP A 118 1.99 7.08 6.00
CA ASP A 118 1.97 5.83 5.27
C ASP A 118 1.99 6.07 3.75
N LEU A 119 1.18 7.01 3.24
CA LEU A 119 1.20 7.41 1.83
C LEU A 119 2.56 7.96 1.38
N VAL A 120 3.21 8.79 2.19
CA VAL A 120 4.56 9.33 1.88
C VAL A 120 5.60 8.21 1.88
N ARG A 121 5.50 7.28 2.82
CA ARG A 121 6.40 6.11 2.91
C ARG A 121 6.25 5.20 1.70
N ASP A 122 5.01 4.88 1.32
CA ASP A 122 4.71 4.03 0.17
C ASP A 122 5.24 4.64 -1.13
N ARG A 123 5.01 5.95 -1.32
CA ARG A 123 5.54 6.68 -2.48
C ARG A 123 7.07 6.69 -2.52
N SER A 124 7.73 6.85 -1.37
CA SER A 124 9.19 6.82 -1.27
C SER A 124 9.75 5.43 -1.59
N SER A 125 9.11 4.38 -1.10
CA SER A 125 9.47 2.98 -1.38
C SER A 125 9.30 2.66 -2.87
N PHE A 126 8.23 3.11 -3.49
CA PHE A 126 8.00 2.98 -4.93
C PHE A 126 9.12 3.65 -5.76
N LEU A 127 9.46 4.91 -5.45
CA LEU A 127 10.54 5.62 -6.15
C LEU A 127 11.91 4.94 -5.97
N ALA A 128 12.17 4.36 -4.81
CA ALA A 128 13.39 3.61 -4.55
C ALA A 128 13.44 2.32 -5.38
N ALA A 129 12.34 1.57 -5.45
CA ALA A 129 12.22 0.35 -6.26
C ALA A 129 12.43 0.66 -7.75
N VAL A 130 11.72 1.67 -8.28
CA VAL A 130 11.88 2.15 -9.68
C VAL A 130 13.34 2.52 -9.97
N SER A 131 13.96 3.28 -9.05
CA SER A 131 15.35 3.70 -9.23
C SER A 131 16.31 2.51 -9.28
N HIS A 132 16.04 1.47 -8.50
CA HIS A 132 16.84 0.25 -8.51
C HIS A 132 16.63 -0.56 -9.80
N GLU A 133 15.38 -0.75 -10.21
CA GLU A 133 15.05 -1.48 -11.44
C GLU A 133 15.59 -0.81 -12.70
N LEU A 134 15.59 0.52 -12.77
CA LEU A 134 16.19 1.27 -13.89
C LEU A 134 17.72 1.23 -13.88
N ARG A 135 18.35 1.28 -12.70
CA ARG A 135 19.83 1.37 -12.60
C ARG A 135 20.52 0.11 -13.10
N THR A 136 19.97 -1.06 -12.85
CA THR A 136 20.59 -2.34 -13.22
C THR A 136 20.76 -2.47 -14.74
N PRO A 137 19.72 -2.41 -15.57
CA PRO A 137 19.86 -2.50 -17.02
C PRO A 137 20.66 -1.33 -17.60
N LEU A 138 20.47 -0.11 -17.06
CA LEU A 138 21.23 1.06 -17.54
C LEU A 138 22.74 0.89 -17.32
N THR A 139 23.14 0.37 -16.15
CA THR A 139 24.55 0.11 -15.84
C THR A 139 25.13 -0.93 -16.80
N ALA A 140 24.37 -1.98 -17.12
CA ALA A 140 24.80 -3.00 -18.08
C ALA A 140 24.95 -2.43 -19.48
N VAL A 141 23.95 -1.67 -19.99
CA VAL A 141 24.02 -1.00 -21.30
C VAL A 141 25.25 -0.09 -21.41
N VAL A 142 25.47 0.76 -20.39
CA VAL A 142 26.63 1.66 -20.36
C VAL A 142 27.95 0.88 -20.27
N GLY A 143 27.99 -0.20 -19.48
CA GLY A 143 29.18 -1.06 -19.34
C GLY A 143 29.55 -1.72 -20.67
N TYR A 144 28.61 -2.37 -21.34
CA TYR A 144 28.84 -2.97 -22.66
C TYR A 144 29.24 -1.95 -23.72
N ALA A 145 28.53 -0.79 -23.75
CA ALA A 145 28.88 0.28 -24.69
C ALA A 145 30.31 0.79 -24.51
N ASN A 146 30.78 0.96 -23.26
CA ASN A 146 32.16 1.35 -22.96
C ASN A 146 33.17 0.29 -23.43
N LEU A 147 32.90 -1.00 -23.16
CA LEU A 147 33.78 -2.10 -23.58
C LEU A 147 33.86 -2.20 -25.11
N LEU A 148 32.73 -2.05 -25.81
CA LEU A 148 32.67 -2.07 -27.27
C LEU A 148 33.34 -0.84 -27.91
N SER A 149 33.37 0.29 -27.21
CA SER A 149 33.97 1.54 -27.67
C SER A 149 35.48 1.62 -27.41
N ASP A 150 36.03 0.75 -26.54
CA ASP A 150 37.46 0.73 -26.24
C ASP A 150 38.24 0.06 -27.38
N ALA A 151 38.93 0.88 -28.19
CA ALA A 151 39.74 0.41 -29.30
C ALA A 151 40.91 -0.49 -28.88
N SER A 152 41.27 -0.52 -27.60
CA SER A 152 42.33 -1.39 -27.06
C SER A 152 41.80 -2.78 -26.69
N SER A 153 40.49 -2.98 -26.62
CA SER A 153 39.86 -4.24 -26.32
C SER A 153 39.96 -5.19 -27.54
N ASN A 154 40.83 -6.18 -27.41
CA ASN A 154 41.03 -7.20 -28.45
C ASN A 154 39.94 -8.27 -28.33
N LEU A 155 38.66 -7.86 -28.53
CA LEU A 155 37.50 -8.73 -28.42
C LEU A 155 37.31 -9.53 -29.70
N ASP A 156 37.12 -10.83 -29.59
CA ASP A 156 36.72 -11.70 -30.71
C ASP A 156 35.33 -11.27 -31.23
N ASP A 157 35.08 -11.47 -32.51
CA ASP A 157 33.81 -11.08 -33.14
C ASP A 157 32.59 -11.76 -32.47
N GLU A 158 32.75 -13.01 -32.02
CA GLU A 158 31.70 -13.75 -31.30
C GLU A 158 31.34 -13.09 -29.95
N VAL A 159 32.34 -12.69 -29.18
CA VAL A 159 32.15 -11.97 -27.90
C VAL A 159 31.52 -10.58 -28.15
N ARG A 160 31.92 -9.92 -29.24
CA ARG A 160 31.33 -8.62 -29.62
C ARG A 160 29.84 -8.76 -29.97
N GLU A 161 29.47 -9.80 -30.73
CA GLU A 161 28.09 -10.06 -31.06
C GLU A 161 27.25 -10.43 -29.84
N GLU A 162 27.81 -11.16 -28.89
CA GLU A 162 27.16 -11.51 -27.64
C GLU A 162 26.90 -10.25 -26.81
N MET A 163 27.89 -9.36 -26.64
CA MET A 163 27.74 -8.08 -25.94
C MET A 163 26.68 -7.17 -26.56
N VAL A 164 26.60 -7.11 -27.90
CA VAL A 164 25.57 -6.33 -28.60
C VAL A 164 24.18 -6.92 -28.32
N ARG A 165 24.05 -8.24 -28.32
CA ARG A 165 22.79 -8.91 -27.97
C ARG A 165 22.37 -8.61 -26.55
N ASP A 166 23.28 -8.76 -25.60
CA ASP A 166 23.01 -8.48 -24.17
C ASP A 166 22.63 -7.01 -23.95
N MET A 167 23.36 -6.08 -24.58
CA MET A 167 23.05 -4.66 -24.51
C MET A 167 21.65 -4.36 -25.09
N THR A 168 21.29 -5.01 -26.18
CA THR A 168 19.96 -4.86 -26.81
C THR A 168 18.88 -5.40 -25.87
N ASP A 169 19.11 -6.54 -25.24
CA ASP A 169 18.18 -7.15 -24.27
C ASP A 169 17.96 -6.25 -23.06
N GLN A 170 19.04 -5.64 -22.52
CA GLN A 170 18.93 -4.69 -21.41
C GLN A 170 18.21 -3.39 -21.82
N ALA A 171 18.39 -2.92 -23.06
CA ALA A 171 17.65 -1.77 -23.58
C ALA A 171 16.14 -2.05 -23.71
N TRP A 172 15.76 -3.26 -24.12
CA TRP A 172 14.36 -3.68 -24.14
C TRP A 172 13.76 -3.79 -22.74
N ASP A 173 14.52 -4.29 -21.76
CA ASP A 173 14.10 -4.32 -20.36
C ASP A 173 13.83 -2.91 -19.83
N LEU A 174 14.74 -1.95 -20.16
CA LEU A 174 14.56 -0.55 -19.78
C LEU A 174 13.29 0.07 -20.40
N ALA A 175 13.05 -0.21 -21.68
CA ALA A 175 11.84 0.25 -22.36
C ALA A 175 10.57 -0.32 -21.70
N GLY A 176 10.60 -1.59 -21.28
CA GLY A 176 9.53 -2.23 -20.53
C GLY A 176 9.23 -1.53 -19.19
N ILE A 177 10.27 -1.20 -18.42
CA ILE A 177 10.11 -0.48 -17.13
C ILE A 177 9.49 0.91 -17.36
N VAL A 178 9.89 1.63 -18.43
CA VAL A 178 9.29 2.93 -18.76
C VAL A 178 7.81 2.78 -19.12
N GLU A 179 7.43 1.76 -19.91
CA GLU A 179 6.03 1.47 -20.23
C GLU A 179 5.23 1.15 -18.97
N ASP A 180 5.82 0.41 -18.04
CA ASP A 180 5.25 0.07 -16.76
C ASP A 180 5.01 1.32 -15.90
N LEU A 181 5.95 2.25 -15.84
CA LEU A 181 5.79 3.53 -15.13
C LEU A 181 4.67 4.40 -15.71
N LEU A 182 4.55 4.44 -17.04
CA LEU A 182 3.45 5.16 -17.71
C LEU A 182 2.10 4.50 -17.38
N THR A 183 2.07 3.18 -17.27
CA THR A 183 0.86 2.43 -16.86
C THR A 183 0.47 2.78 -15.44
N VAL A 184 1.41 2.77 -14.48
CA VAL A 184 1.16 3.21 -13.09
C VAL A 184 0.61 4.62 -13.05
N ALA A 185 1.28 5.57 -13.70
CA ALA A 185 0.86 6.97 -13.71
C ALA A 185 -0.56 7.15 -14.27
N SER A 186 -0.87 6.47 -15.39
CA SER A 186 -2.19 6.54 -16.01
C SER A 186 -3.28 5.90 -15.13
N THR A 187 -2.93 4.85 -14.38
CA THR A 187 -3.85 4.18 -13.45
C THR A 187 -4.13 5.05 -12.23
N GLU A 188 -3.10 5.64 -11.62
CA GLU A 188 -3.26 6.54 -10.46
C GLU A 188 -4.10 7.79 -10.80
N LEU A 189 -3.98 8.31 -12.02
CA LEU A 189 -4.78 9.44 -12.50
C LEU A 189 -6.21 9.03 -12.92
N GLY A 190 -6.52 7.74 -12.95
CA GLY A 190 -7.81 7.23 -13.44
C GLY A 190 -8.00 7.43 -14.95
N GLU A 191 -6.93 7.65 -15.70
CA GLU A 191 -6.94 7.93 -17.14
C GLU A 191 -6.77 6.66 -17.98
N LEU A 192 -6.37 5.52 -17.38
CA LEU A 192 -6.17 4.28 -18.08
C LEU A 192 -7.50 3.75 -18.64
N ARG A 193 -7.67 3.82 -19.95
CA ARG A 193 -8.81 3.26 -20.67
C ARG A 193 -8.41 1.95 -21.30
N LEU A 194 -9.13 0.87 -20.96
CA LEU A 194 -8.94 -0.43 -21.55
C LEU A 194 -9.92 -0.65 -22.70
N ALA A 195 -9.41 -1.23 -23.78
CA ALA A 195 -10.28 -1.80 -24.80
C ALA A 195 -10.97 -3.06 -24.23
N LYS A 196 -12.28 -3.20 -24.50
CA LYS A 196 -13.02 -4.43 -24.19
C LYS A 196 -13.34 -5.15 -25.49
N VAL A 197 -12.36 -5.90 -25.98
CA VAL A 197 -12.45 -6.64 -27.23
C VAL A 197 -12.10 -8.11 -27.00
N GLN A 198 -12.34 -8.93 -28.00
CA GLN A 198 -11.93 -10.32 -27.99
C GLN A 198 -10.41 -10.43 -27.96
N VAL A 199 -9.88 -11.23 -27.04
CA VAL A 199 -8.46 -11.54 -26.85
C VAL A 199 -8.27 -13.02 -27.10
N ASN A 200 -7.49 -13.38 -28.10
CA ASN A 200 -7.00 -14.75 -28.29
C ASN A 200 -5.77 -14.92 -27.39
N LEU A 201 -5.90 -15.70 -26.29
CA LEU A 201 -4.85 -15.84 -25.29
C LEU A 201 -3.58 -16.46 -25.88
N GLY A 202 -3.68 -17.59 -26.58
CA GLY A 202 -2.55 -18.28 -27.19
C GLY A 202 -1.87 -17.44 -28.28
N GLY A 203 -2.65 -16.75 -29.11
CA GLY A 203 -2.11 -15.85 -30.12
C GLY A 203 -1.29 -14.69 -29.51
N ASN A 204 -1.72 -14.13 -28.36
CA ASN A 204 -0.95 -13.12 -27.66
C ASN A 204 0.31 -13.69 -26.97
N VAL A 205 0.24 -14.93 -26.44
CA VAL A 205 1.44 -15.62 -25.92
C VAL A 205 2.47 -15.80 -27.03
N ALA A 206 2.06 -16.31 -28.20
CA ALA A 206 2.96 -16.50 -29.34
C ALA A 206 3.65 -15.19 -29.78
N GLN A 207 2.89 -14.08 -29.86
CA GLN A 207 3.46 -12.76 -30.19
C GLN A 207 4.49 -12.28 -29.15
N VAL A 208 4.25 -12.49 -27.86
CA VAL A 208 5.19 -12.11 -26.82
C VAL A 208 6.46 -12.95 -26.90
N LEU A 209 6.34 -14.28 -27.03
CA LEU A 209 7.49 -15.18 -27.16
C LEU A 209 8.33 -14.86 -28.40
N GLU A 210 7.70 -14.55 -29.54
CA GLU A 210 8.39 -14.09 -30.74
C GLU A 210 9.18 -12.80 -30.48
N SER A 211 8.57 -11.83 -29.80
CA SER A 211 9.23 -10.55 -29.43
C SER A 211 10.40 -10.74 -28.46
N MET A 212 10.38 -11.77 -27.62
CA MET A 212 11.44 -12.11 -26.66
C MET A 212 12.63 -12.83 -27.30
N GLY A 213 12.45 -13.35 -28.51
CA GLY A 213 13.52 -13.92 -29.33
C GLY A 213 14.27 -15.09 -28.66
N SER A 214 15.60 -14.96 -28.48
CA SER A 214 16.44 -16.01 -27.91
C SER A 214 16.10 -16.37 -26.45
N ARG A 215 15.61 -15.42 -25.68
CA ARG A 215 15.22 -15.61 -24.27
C ARG A 215 14.04 -16.58 -24.11
N ALA A 216 13.19 -16.70 -25.11
CA ALA A 216 12.01 -17.56 -25.07
C ALA A 216 12.26 -18.99 -25.58
N LYS A 217 13.46 -19.33 -26.10
CA LYS A 217 13.73 -20.61 -26.76
C LYS A 217 13.55 -21.86 -25.89
N ALA A 218 13.74 -21.72 -24.58
CA ALA A 218 13.57 -22.82 -23.63
C ALA A 218 12.16 -22.91 -23.03
N ILE A 219 11.26 -21.97 -23.37
CA ILE A 219 9.90 -21.92 -22.85
C ILE A 219 9.01 -22.88 -23.64
N THR A 220 8.35 -23.81 -22.95
CA THR A 220 7.36 -24.70 -23.55
C THR A 220 5.97 -24.10 -23.46
N VAL A 221 5.19 -24.23 -24.53
CA VAL A 221 3.80 -23.75 -24.58
C VAL A 221 2.87 -24.93 -24.70
N ASP A 222 1.90 -25.06 -23.81
CA ASP A 222 0.79 -25.97 -23.86
C ASP A 222 -0.50 -25.20 -24.20
N GLU A 223 -0.93 -25.31 -25.44
CA GLU A 223 -2.14 -24.71 -25.98
C GLU A 223 -3.00 -25.82 -26.59
N SER A 224 -3.77 -26.49 -25.75
CA SER A 224 -4.58 -27.63 -26.18
C SER A 224 -5.82 -27.21 -26.97
N ILE A 225 -6.36 -26.02 -26.75
CA ILE A 225 -7.57 -25.46 -27.37
C ILE A 225 -7.44 -23.94 -27.47
N PRO A 226 -7.89 -23.30 -28.57
CA PRO A 226 -7.96 -21.83 -28.62
C PRO A 226 -8.86 -21.28 -27.51
N VAL A 227 -8.30 -20.45 -26.63
CA VAL A 227 -9.03 -19.79 -25.54
C VAL A 227 -9.21 -18.32 -25.88
N LEU A 228 -10.46 -17.89 -25.85
CA LEU A 228 -10.86 -16.51 -26.15
C LEU A 228 -11.39 -15.84 -24.88
N GLY A 229 -10.82 -14.70 -24.52
CA GLY A 229 -11.30 -13.90 -23.41
C GLY A 229 -11.73 -12.49 -23.85
N VAL A 230 -12.20 -11.69 -22.90
CA VAL A 230 -12.58 -10.30 -23.09
C VAL A 230 -11.61 -9.38 -22.34
N GLY A 231 -10.94 -8.48 -23.06
CA GLY A 231 -9.97 -7.58 -22.45
C GLY A 231 -9.29 -6.66 -23.46
N ASP A 232 -8.15 -6.12 -23.07
CA ASP A 232 -7.28 -5.30 -23.92
C ASP A 232 -6.05 -6.12 -24.36
N PRO A 233 -5.89 -6.43 -25.66
CA PRO A 233 -4.79 -7.27 -26.14
C PRO A 233 -3.40 -6.69 -25.85
N ALA A 234 -3.23 -5.37 -25.87
CA ALA A 234 -1.94 -4.73 -25.61
C ALA A 234 -1.58 -4.87 -24.11
N ARG A 235 -2.54 -4.65 -23.22
CA ARG A 235 -2.37 -4.80 -21.78
C ARG A 235 -2.22 -6.27 -21.38
N TYR A 236 -2.92 -7.16 -22.05
CA TYR A 236 -2.75 -8.59 -21.82
C TYR A 236 -1.34 -9.06 -22.22
N ARG A 237 -0.78 -8.59 -23.34
CA ARG A 237 0.63 -8.85 -23.69
C ARG A 237 1.61 -8.26 -22.69
N GLN A 238 1.31 -7.12 -22.08
CA GLN A 238 2.12 -6.54 -21.00
C GLN A 238 2.15 -7.49 -19.79
N VAL A 239 1.00 -8.02 -19.37
CA VAL A 239 0.91 -9.04 -18.30
C VAL A 239 1.74 -10.27 -18.63
N ILE A 240 1.59 -10.84 -19.84
CA ILE A 240 2.37 -12.02 -20.29
C ILE A 240 3.88 -11.71 -20.19
N ARG A 241 4.32 -10.59 -20.74
CA ARG A 241 5.73 -10.17 -20.74
C ARG A 241 6.30 -10.05 -19.32
N ASN A 242 5.56 -9.40 -18.43
CA ASN A 242 5.99 -9.22 -17.04
C ASN A 242 6.12 -10.56 -16.30
N LEU A 243 5.14 -11.45 -16.43
CA LEU A 243 5.19 -12.76 -15.78
C LEU A 243 6.30 -13.66 -16.36
N LEU A 244 6.49 -13.66 -17.68
CA LEU A 244 7.57 -14.40 -18.33
C LEU A 244 8.95 -13.85 -17.97
N SER A 245 9.10 -12.54 -17.94
CA SER A 245 10.35 -11.88 -17.51
C SER A 245 10.69 -12.25 -16.06
N ASN A 246 9.70 -12.31 -15.17
CA ASN A 246 9.88 -12.77 -13.80
C ASN A 246 10.33 -14.24 -13.74
N ALA A 247 9.69 -15.13 -14.51
CA ALA A 247 10.07 -16.55 -14.57
C ALA A 247 11.51 -16.75 -15.09
N ILE A 248 11.93 -15.95 -16.08
CA ILE A 248 13.30 -16.01 -16.64
C ILE A 248 14.33 -15.46 -15.65
N ARG A 249 14.03 -14.35 -14.94
CA ARG A 249 14.99 -13.69 -14.05
C ARG A 249 15.12 -14.35 -12.68
N HIS A 250 14.02 -14.82 -12.13
CA HIS A 250 13.91 -15.24 -10.72
C HIS A 250 13.51 -16.71 -10.58
N GLY A 251 13.00 -17.32 -11.66
CA GLY A 251 12.64 -18.72 -11.72
C GLY A 251 13.83 -19.63 -12.06
N ALA A 252 13.50 -20.88 -12.40
CA ALA A 252 14.43 -21.84 -12.94
C ALA A 252 13.73 -22.75 -13.95
N ASP A 253 14.51 -23.34 -14.86
CA ASP A 253 14.02 -24.28 -15.86
C ASP A 253 13.49 -25.59 -15.21
N PRO A 254 12.52 -26.22 -15.86
CA PRO A 254 11.83 -25.81 -17.09
C PRO A 254 10.77 -24.74 -16.85
N ILE A 255 10.68 -23.75 -17.75
CA ILE A 255 9.62 -22.76 -17.76
C ILE A 255 8.55 -23.21 -18.76
N SER A 256 7.29 -23.18 -18.35
CA SER A 256 6.16 -23.52 -19.22
C SER A 256 5.03 -22.51 -19.12
N VAL A 257 4.35 -22.31 -20.25
CA VAL A 257 3.15 -21.52 -20.39
C VAL A 257 2.00 -22.43 -20.76
N GLN A 258 0.90 -22.34 -20.03
CA GLN A 258 -0.33 -23.04 -20.36
C GLN A 258 -1.47 -22.06 -20.52
N VAL A 259 -2.27 -22.24 -21.58
CA VAL A 259 -3.50 -21.49 -21.82
C VAL A 259 -4.67 -22.45 -21.71
N THR A 260 -5.61 -22.13 -20.81
CA THR A 260 -6.77 -22.97 -20.53
C THR A 260 -7.97 -22.11 -20.13
N SER A 261 -9.09 -22.73 -19.79
CA SER A 261 -10.26 -22.08 -19.21
C SER A 261 -10.71 -22.82 -17.96
N ASP A 262 -11.26 -22.09 -17.00
CA ASP A 262 -11.86 -22.62 -15.78
C ASP A 262 -13.12 -21.82 -15.46
N GLY A 263 -14.30 -22.49 -15.50
CA GLY A 263 -15.58 -21.81 -15.35
C GLY A 263 -15.76 -20.70 -16.40
N ASP A 264 -16.00 -19.48 -15.93
CA ASP A 264 -16.21 -18.28 -16.75
C ASP A 264 -14.91 -17.51 -17.05
N ASP A 265 -13.75 -18.07 -16.70
CA ASP A 265 -12.45 -17.43 -16.84
C ASP A 265 -11.57 -18.10 -17.90
N ALA A 266 -10.93 -17.26 -18.72
CA ALA A 266 -9.82 -17.63 -19.58
C ALA A 266 -8.50 -17.44 -18.80
N LEU A 267 -7.70 -18.49 -18.69
CA LEU A 267 -6.53 -18.57 -17.82
C LEU A 267 -5.22 -18.66 -18.60
N LEU A 268 -4.26 -17.87 -18.19
CA LEU A 268 -2.85 -18.00 -18.51
C LEU A 268 -2.10 -18.49 -17.26
N LEU A 269 -1.44 -19.63 -17.37
CA LEU A 269 -0.59 -20.20 -16.33
C LEU A 269 0.86 -20.11 -16.77
N ILE A 270 1.72 -19.50 -15.95
CA ILE A 270 3.17 -19.50 -16.15
C ILE A 270 3.78 -20.23 -14.97
N LYS A 271 4.52 -21.29 -15.28
CA LYS A 271 5.14 -22.19 -14.32
C LYS A 271 6.65 -22.18 -14.47
N ASP A 272 7.37 -22.03 -13.37
CA ASP A 272 8.81 -22.18 -13.26
C ASP A 272 9.20 -23.04 -12.05
N HIS A 273 10.48 -23.42 -11.93
CA HIS A 273 10.99 -24.26 -10.86
C HIS A 273 11.99 -23.53 -9.94
N GLY A 274 11.92 -22.19 -9.90
CA GLY A 274 12.71 -21.35 -9.02
C GLY A 274 12.30 -21.44 -7.55
N PRO A 275 12.94 -20.63 -6.69
CA PRO A 275 12.68 -20.62 -5.25
C PRO A 275 11.28 -20.14 -4.88
N GLY A 276 10.56 -19.49 -5.80
CA GLY A 276 9.29 -18.82 -5.56
C GLY A 276 9.48 -17.41 -5.02
N ILE A 277 8.40 -16.88 -4.45
CA ILE A 277 8.40 -15.58 -3.79
C ILE A 277 8.29 -15.77 -2.27
N ASP A 278 8.64 -14.75 -1.50
CA ASP A 278 8.52 -14.72 -0.05
C ASP A 278 7.08 -15.00 0.41
N ASP A 279 6.92 -15.68 1.54
CA ASP A 279 5.61 -16.10 2.06
C ASP A 279 4.69 -14.91 2.37
N ASP A 280 5.24 -13.79 2.86
CA ASP A 280 4.48 -12.57 3.13
C ASP A 280 3.96 -11.97 1.82
N LEU A 281 4.78 -11.98 0.79
CA LEU A 281 4.43 -11.50 -0.54
C LEU A 281 3.39 -12.42 -1.21
N ALA A 282 3.55 -13.73 -1.06
CA ALA A 282 2.59 -14.73 -1.54
C ALA A 282 1.21 -14.55 -0.89
N ALA A 283 1.19 -14.40 0.44
CA ALA A 283 -0.04 -14.15 1.19
C ALA A 283 -0.74 -12.86 0.73
N LEU A 284 0.03 -11.80 0.47
CA LEU A 284 -0.49 -10.52 0.00
C LEU A 284 -1.16 -10.65 -1.38
N ILE A 285 -0.55 -11.34 -2.34
CA ILE A 285 -1.12 -11.58 -3.67
C ILE A 285 -2.45 -12.35 -3.56
N VAL A 286 -2.47 -13.42 -2.77
CA VAL A 286 -3.66 -14.26 -2.57
C VAL A 286 -4.80 -13.47 -1.92
N GLN A 287 -4.49 -12.71 -0.86
CA GLN A 287 -5.48 -11.89 -0.16
C GLN A 287 -6.08 -10.82 -1.08
N GLN A 288 -5.24 -10.14 -1.85
CA GLN A 288 -5.68 -9.07 -2.75
C GLN A 288 -6.52 -9.60 -3.91
N ALA A 289 -6.18 -10.78 -4.43
CA ALA A 289 -7.00 -11.46 -5.44
C ALA A 289 -8.41 -11.77 -4.89
N ALA A 290 -8.51 -12.23 -3.63
CA ALA A 290 -9.78 -12.50 -2.97
C ALA A 290 -10.59 -11.23 -2.68
N ASP A 291 -9.94 -10.14 -2.27
CA ASP A 291 -10.59 -8.87 -1.91
C ASP A 291 -10.90 -7.98 -3.13
N GLY A 292 -10.43 -8.33 -4.33
CA GLY A 292 -10.52 -7.50 -5.54
C GLY A 292 -9.78 -6.16 -5.41
N ARG A 293 -8.77 -6.09 -4.53
CA ARG A 293 -7.96 -4.91 -4.24
C ARG A 293 -6.53 -5.12 -4.71
N THR A 294 -5.83 -4.02 -4.99
CA THR A 294 -4.38 -4.05 -5.28
C THR A 294 -3.63 -3.30 -4.18
N SER A 295 -2.38 -3.71 -3.95
CA SER A 295 -1.47 -3.00 -3.07
C SER A 295 -1.05 -1.66 -3.67
N THR A 296 -0.34 -0.87 -2.88
CA THR A 296 0.36 0.32 -3.38
C THR A 296 1.49 -0.09 -4.34
N PRO A 297 1.74 0.68 -5.42
CA PRO A 297 2.87 0.43 -6.30
C PRO A 297 4.19 0.30 -5.51
N GLY A 298 4.97 -0.74 -5.78
CA GLY A 298 6.27 -0.98 -5.14
C GLY A 298 6.28 -2.04 -4.03
N THR A 299 5.12 -2.47 -3.52
CA THR A 299 5.05 -3.52 -2.50
C THR A 299 5.35 -4.92 -3.08
N LEU A 300 4.90 -5.16 -4.33
CA LEU A 300 5.05 -6.44 -5.04
C LEU A 300 6.21 -6.46 -6.05
N GLY A 301 6.96 -5.37 -6.17
CA GLY A 301 7.73 -5.10 -7.38
C GLY A 301 6.84 -4.58 -8.51
N LEU A 302 7.41 -3.78 -9.41
CA LEU A 302 6.64 -3.03 -10.40
C LEU A 302 5.86 -3.96 -11.34
N GLY A 303 6.50 -4.96 -11.92
CA GLY A 303 5.89 -5.86 -12.90
C GLY A 303 4.74 -6.70 -12.34
N LEU A 304 4.86 -7.24 -11.12
CA LEU A 304 3.79 -8.03 -10.49
C LEU A 304 2.59 -7.14 -10.12
N TRP A 305 2.85 -5.96 -9.58
CA TRP A 305 1.79 -5.00 -9.27
C TRP A 305 1.00 -4.61 -10.54
N ILE A 306 1.71 -4.30 -11.64
CA ILE A 306 1.07 -3.97 -12.91
C ILE A 306 0.26 -5.14 -13.45
N SER A 307 0.80 -6.35 -13.39
CA SER A 307 0.10 -7.54 -13.83
C SER A 307 -1.19 -7.77 -13.06
N GLN A 308 -1.16 -7.56 -11.75
CA GLN A 308 -2.32 -7.65 -10.88
C GLN A 308 -3.36 -6.57 -11.20
N GLU A 309 -2.93 -5.31 -11.34
CA GLU A 309 -3.84 -4.21 -11.62
C GLU A 309 -4.47 -4.32 -13.01
N LEU A 310 -3.70 -4.68 -14.03
CA LEU A 310 -4.21 -4.85 -15.38
C LEU A 310 -5.20 -6.01 -15.48
N THR A 311 -4.93 -7.16 -14.85
CA THR A 311 -5.88 -8.29 -14.82
C THR A 311 -7.16 -7.91 -14.10
N ARG A 312 -7.07 -7.23 -12.96
CA ARG A 312 -8.22 -6.70 -12.21
C ARG A 312 -9.06 -5.73 -13.05
N LEU A 313 -8.42 -4.78 -13.72
CA LEU A 313 -9.10 -3.80 -14.58
C LEU A 313 -9.75 -4.45 -15.81
N MET A 314 -9.24 -5.59 -16.29
CA MET A 314 -9.85 -6.42 -17.33
C MET A 314 -10.99 -7.30 -16.80
N GLY A 315 -11.24 -7.29 -15.48
CA GLY A 315 -12.32 -8.07 -14.84
C GLY A 315 -11.91 -9.46 -14.37
N GLY A 316 -10.61 -9.76 -14.38
CA GLY A 316 -10.04 -11.01 -13.90
C GLY A 316 -9.18 -10.84 -12.64
N SER A 317 -8.23 -11.75 -12.44
CA SER A 317 -7.35 -11.76 -11.27
C SER A 317 -5.97 -12.31 -11.59
N LEU A 318 -4.97 -11.96 -10.75
CA LEU A 318 -3.67 -12.61 -10.72
C LEU A 318 -3.53 -13.38 -9.41
N THR A 319 -3.20 -14.67 -9.51
CA THR A 319 -2.99 -15.53 -8.35
C THR A 319 -1.62 -16.20 -8.40
N TYR A 320 -1.14 -16.61 -7.22
CA TYR A 320 0.13 -17.30 -7.01
C TYR A 320 -0.09 -18.58 -6.21
N ARG A 321 0.60 -19.66 -6.57
CA ARG A 321 0.65 -20.89 -5.79
C ARG A 321 1.97 -21.65 -6.01
N ARG A 322 2.31 -22.48 -5.02
CA ARG A 322 3.39 -23.47 -5.14
C ARG A 322 2.78 -24.84 -5.34
N GLU A 323 3.21 -25.55 -6.37
CA GLU A 323 2.76 -26.92 -6.68
C GLU A 323 3.97 -27.82 -6.96
N ASN A 324 4.14 -28.87 -6.16
CA ASN A 324 5.21 -29.88 -6.38
C ASN A 324 6.62 -29.26 -6.55
N GLY A 325 6.92 -28.21 -5.81
CA GLY A 325 8.19 -27.48 -5.88
C GLY A 325 8.27 -26.44 -7.00
N ALA A 326 7.25 -26.30 -7.83
CA ALA A 326 7.19 -25.29 -8.87
C ALA A 326 6.38 -24.05 -8.42
N THR A 327 6.76 -22.90 -8.93
CA THR A 327 6.04 -21.64 -8.85
C THR A 327 5.01 -21.57 -9.98
N VAL A 328 3.77 -21.22 -9.69
CA VAL A 328 2.73 -21.02 -10.69
C VAL A 328 2.07 -19.67 -10.47
N PHE A 329 2.20 -18.78 -11.45
CA PHE A 329 1.39 -17.58 -11.58
C PHE A 329 0.24 -17.85 -12.53
N ALA A 330 -0.98 -17.52 -12.12
CA ALA A 330 -2.17 -17.66 -12.94
C ALA A 330 -2.84 -16.29 -13.11
N ALA A 331 -2.92 -15.81 -14.36
CA ALA A 331 -3.63 -14.59 -14.73
C ALA A 331 -4.94 -14.96 -15.43
N SER A 332 -6.08 -14.48 -14.90
CA SER A 332 -7.39 -14.70 -15.50
C SER A 332 -7.91 -13.43 -16.16
N ILE A 333 -8.73 -13.60 -17.19
CA ILE A 333 -9.64 -12.58 -17.74
C ILE A 333 -10.98 -13.26 -18.05
N PRO A 334 -12.10 -12.53 -18.11
CA PRO A 334 -13.39 -13.14 -18.43
C PRO A 334 -13.36 -13.90 -19.75
N LEU A 335 -13.91 -15.11 -19.77
CA LEU A 335 -14.09 -15.92 -20.99
C LEU A 335 -15.09 -15.20 -21.93
N LEU A 336 -14.92 -15.38 -23.24
CA LEU A 336 -15.82 -14.77 -24.23
C LEU A 336 -17.13 -15.52 -24.34
#